data_5eff58fb76d09d8183338e68e1bb01cd
#
_entry.id   5eff58fb76d09d8183338e68e1bb01cd
#
_cell.length_a   1.000
_cell.length_b   1.000
_cell.length_c   1.000
_cell.angle_alpha   90.00
_cell.angle_beta   90.00
_cell.angle_gamma   90.00
#
_symmetry.space_group_name_H-M   'P 1'
#
loop_
_entity.id
_entity.type
_entity.pdbx_description
1 polymer ?
#
loop_
_entity_poly.entity_id
_entity_poly.type
_entity_poly.pdbx_seq_one_letter_code
_entity_poly.pdbx_strand_id
1 'polypeptide(L)' 'METIINGLKISYIEKGTGEPVLMLHGWGSSVVPYTAIINLLSCKYRVIAVDFPGCGESETMKEPWTVNDYADFVIEF' A
#
# COMPACT_ATOMS: atom_id res chain seq x y z
N MET A 1 3.34 8.29 5.00
CA MET A 1 4.76 7.86 4.95
C MET A 1 5.16 7.45 3.55
N GLU A 2 6.45 7.44 3.25
CA GLU A 2 6.94 7.09 1.93
C GLU A 2 8.16 6.19 2.03
N THR A 3 8.31 5.32 1.06
CA THR A 3 9.49 4.48 0.89
C THR A 3 9.80 4.34 -0.58
N ILE A 4 10.93 3.72 -0.91
CA ILE A 4 11.32 3.49 -2.31
C ILE A 4 11.38 2.00 -2.57
N ILE A 5 10.62 1.54 -3.56
CA ILE A 5 10.58 0.15 -4.00
C ILE A 5 10.90 0.14 -5.49
N ASN A 6 11.97 -0.56 -5.87
CA ASN A 6 12.41 -0.66 -7.28
C ASN A 6 12.52 0.70 -7.96
N GLY A 7 13.03 1.70 -7.22
CA GLY A 7 13.22 3.05 -7.74
C GLY A 7 11.98 3.92 -7.77
N LEU A 8 10.83 3.41 -7.34
CA LEU A 8 9.58 4.17 -7.28
C LEU A 8 9.30 4.66 -5.87
N LYS A 9 8.86 5.91 -5.76
CA LYS A 9 8.44 6.48 -4.49
C LYS A 9 7.03 5.98 -4.17
N ILE A 10 6.91 5.24 -3.07
CA ILE A 10 5.67 4.57 -2.69
C ILE A 10 5.13 5.19 -1.41
N SER A 11 3.87 5.62 -1.45
CA SER A 11 3.17 6.15 -0.29
C SER A 11 2.46 5.02 0.46
N TYR A 12 2.51 5.06 1.79
CA TYR A 12 1.80 4.09 2.62
C TYR A 12 1.41 4.70 3.95
N ILE A 13 0.46 4.07 4.62
CA ILE A 13 0.02 4.43 5.95
C ILE A 13 0.34 3.28 6.90
N GLU A 14 0.92 3.60 8.05
CA GLU A 14 1.16 2.62 9.11
C GLU A 14 0.51 3.13 10.38
N LYS A 15 -0.38 2.34 10.98
CA LYS A 15 -1.14 2.76 12.13
C LYS A 15 -1.42 1.59 13.08
N GLY A 16 -1.34 1.87 14.38
CA GLY A 16 -1.62 0.87 15.41
C GLY A 16 -0.40 0.08 15.83
N THR A 17 -0.60 -0.84 16.76
CA THR A 17 0.42 -1.74 17.28
C THR A 17 -0.16 -3.14 17.39
N GLY A 18 0.72 -4.14 17.44
CA GLY A 18 0.33 -5.52 17.55
C GLY A 18 0.72 -6.32 16.32
N GLU A 19 -0.04 -7.36 16.02
CA GLU A 19 0.23 -8.22 14.87
C GLU A 19 0.09 -7.44 13.56
N PRO A 20 1.06 -7.53 12.64
CA PRO A 20 1.00 -6.76 11.41
C PRO A 20 -0.07 -7.28 10.44
N VAL A 21 -0.79 -6.33 9.83
CA VAL A 21 -1.78 -6.61 8.79
C VAL A 21 -1.46 -5.73 7.60
N LEU A 22 -1.17 -6.34 6.45
CA LEU A 22 -0.95 -5.62 5.21
C LEU A 22 -2.27 -5.48 4.47
N MET A 23 -2.65 -4.22 4.17
CA MET A 23 -3.88 -3.94 3.44
C MET A 23 -3.56 -3.50 2.03
N LEU A 24 -4.16 -4.17 1.05
CA LEU A 24 -3.99 -3.87 -0.36
C LEU A 24 -5.33 -3.41 -0.94
N HIS A 25 -5.33 -2.26 -1.60
CA HIS A 25 -6.56 -1.73 -2.20
C HIS A 25 -6.84 -2.39 -3.56
N GLY A 26 -8.07 -2.17 -4.05
CA GLY A 26 -8.47 -2.69 -5.36
C GLY A 26 -7.85 -1.93 -6.52
N TRP A 27 -7.96 -2.50 -7.71
CA TRP A 27 -7.43 -1.92 -8.95
C TRP A 27 -8.01 -0.53 -9.20
N GLY A 28 -7.15 0.41 -9.52
CA GLY A 28 -7.57 1.78 -9.81
C GLY A 28 -8.03 2.59 -8.61
N SER A 29 -7.78 2.09 -7.40
CA SER A 29 -8.18 2.75 -6.16
C SER A 29 -6.96 3.32 -5.42
N SER A 30 -7.10 3.52 -4.12
CA SER A 30 -6.04 3.98 -3.22
C SER A 30 -6.42 3.58 -1.80
N VAL A 31 -5.58 3.95 -0.81
CA VAL A 31 -5.91 3.67 0.60
C VAL A 31 -7.00 4.60 1.14
N VAL A 32 -7.25 5.73 0.50
CA VAL A 32 -8.19 6.75 1.01
C VAL A 32 -9.58 6.19 1.28
N PRO A 33 -10.24 5.43 0.38
CA PRO A 33 -11.57 4.87 0.66
C PRO A 33 -11.60 3.90 1.83
N TYR A 34 -10.46 3.41 2.27
CA TYR A 34 -10.37 2.39 3.33
C TYR A 34 -10.02 2.99 4.70
N THR A 35 -9.99 4.31 4.83
CA THR A 35 -9.58 5.00 6.05
C THR A 35 -10.36 4.54 7.28
N ALA A 36 -11.68 4.36 7.16
CA ALA A 36 -12.52 3.92 8.27
C ALA A 36 -12.14 2.52 8.75
N ILE A 37 -11.87 1.61 7.79
CA ILE A 37 -11.47 0.23 8.11
C ILE A 37 -10.08 0.23 8.75
N ILE A 38 -9.17 1.04 8.23
CA ILE A 38 -7.82 1.16 8.79
C ILE A 38 -7.88 1.64 10.24
N ASN A 39 -8.69 2.66 10.52
CA ASN A 39 -8.85 3.17 11.87
C ASN A 39 -9.43 2.11 12.82
N LEU A 40 -10.39 1.34 12.36
CA LEU A 40 -11.00 0.28 13.15
C LEU A 40 -10.02 -0.84 13.46
N LEU A 41 -9.29 -1.32 12.46
CA LEU A 41 -8.32 -2.40 12.62
C LEU A 41 -7.12 -1.98 13.46
N SER A 42 -6.72 -0.71 13.39
CA SER A 42 -5.55 -0.21 14.13
C SER A 42 -5.75 -0.22 15.64
N CYS A 43 -6.95 -0.47 16.12
CA CYS A 43 -7.22 -0.64 17.55
C CYS A 43 -6.63 -1.95 18.08
N LYS A 44 -6.44 -2.96 17.24
CA LYS A 44 -5.93 -4.28 17.65
C LYS A 44 -4.70 -4.73 16.88
N TYR A 45 -4.45 -4.17 15.71
CA TYR A 45 -3.40 -4.62 14.80
C TYR A 45 -2.53 -3.44 14.37
N ARG A 46 -1.33 -3.76 13.92
CA ARG A 46 -0.48 -2.82 13.24
C ARG A 46 -0.85 -2.88 11.75
N VAL A 47 -1.62 -1.91 11.28
CA VAL A 47 -2.09 -1.88 9.90
C VAL A 47 -1.10 -1.13 9.01
N ILE A 48 -0.68 -1.75 7.93
CA ILE A 48 0.18 -1.14 6.91
C ILE A 48 -0.61 -1.17 5.61
N ALA A 49 -0.99 0.02 5.13
CA ALA A 49 -1.79 0.16 3.91
C ALA A 49 -0.98 0.90 2.86
N VAL A 50 -0.75 0.28 1.71
CA VAL A 50 0.10 0.81 0.65
C VAL A 50 -0.72 1.25 -0.54
N ASP A 51 -0.34 2.38 -1.15
CA ASP A 51 -0.82 2.78 -2.47
C ASP A 51 0.03 2.09 -3.53
N PHE A 52 -0.59 1.30 -4.39
CA PHE A 52 0.13 0.67 -5.50
C PHE A 52 0.72 1.73 -6.43
N PRO A 53 1.81 1.42 -7.14
CA PRO A 53 2.37 2.35 -8.13
C PRO A 53 1.30 2.80 -9.13
N GLY A 54 1.27 4.10 -9.41
CA GLY A 54 0.26 4.70 -10.27
C GLY A 54 -1.07 4.96 -9.59
N CYS A 55 -1.19 4.70 -8.28
CA CYS A 55 -2.41 4.88 -7.51
C CYS A 55 -2.16 5.80 -6.33
N GLY A 56 -3.18 6.56 -5.93
CA GLY A 56 -3.10 7.46 -4.79
C GLY A 56 -1.90 8.39 -4.86
N GLU A 57 -1.11 8.41 -3.79
CA GLU A 57 0.07 9.27 -3.67
C GLU A 57 1.36 8.60 -4.13
N SER A 58 1.30 7.34 -4.56
CA SER A 58 2.48 6.63 -5.04
C SER A 58 2.86 7.05 -6.46
N GLU A 59 4.16 6.96 -6.75
CA GLU A 59 4.69 7.31 -8.05
C GLU A 59 4.22 6.33 -9.13
N THR A 60 4.01 6.83 -10.35
CA THR A 60 3.58 6.00 -11.48
C THR A 60 4.78 5.24 -12.06
N MET A 61 4.57 3.96 -12.36
CA MET A 61 5.59 3.15 -13.04
C MET A 61 5.79 3.65 -14.49
N LYS A 62 7.01 3.46 -14.99
CA LYS A 62 7.38 3.92 -16.33
C LYS A 62 6.73 3.10 -17.44
N GLU A 63 6.51 1.82 -17.20
CA GLU A 63 5.92 0.89 -18.15
C GLU A 63 4.75 0.16 -17.51
N PRO A 64 3.75 -0.30 -18.31
CA PRO A 64 2.64 -1.07 -17.74
C PRO A 64 3.14 -2.33 -17.03
N TRP A 65 2.54 -2.63 -15.87
CA TRP A 65 2.89 -3.79 -15.08
C TRP A 65 1.95 -4.95 -15.35
N THR A 66 2.51 -6.16 -15.32
CA THR A 66 1.72 -7.39 -15.32
C THR A 66 1.32 -7.74 -13.88
N VAL A 67 0.47 -8.77 -13.73
CA VAL A 67 0.11 -9.27 -12.40
C VAL A 67 1.35 -9.73 -11.64
N ASN A 68 2.30 -10.34 -12.35
CA ASN A 68 3.56 -10.77 -11.72
C ASN A 68 4.37 -9.61 -11.19
N ASP A 69 4.38 -8.49 -11.90
CA ASP A 69 5.08 -7.28 -11.44
C ASP A 69 4.49 -6.75 -10.15
N TYR A 70 3.16 -6.74 -10.03
CA TYR A 70 2.49 -6.33 -8.80
C TYR A 70 2.78 -7.30 -7.66
N ALA A 71 2.81 -8.60 -7.93
CA ALA A 71 3.15 -9.60 -6.92
C ALA A 71 4.57 -9.39 -6.40
N ASP A 72 5.52 -9.16 -7.29
CA ASP A 72 6.91 -8.88 -6.91
C ASP A 72 7.00 -7.61 -6.07
N PHE A 73 6.23 -6.57 -6.42
CA PHE A 73 6.15 -5.34 -5.64
C PHE A 73 5.69 -5.61 -4.21
N VAL A 74 4.67 -6.42 -4.03
CA VAL A 74 4.14 -6.77 -2.69
C VAL A 74 5.20 -7.48 -1.87
N ILE A 75 5.94 -8.39 -2.48
CA ILE A 75 7.01 -9.14 -1.80
C ILE A 75 8.12 -8.19 -1.36
N GLU A 76 8.52 -7.25 -2.22
CA GLU A 76 9.56 -6.26 -1.90
C GLU A 76 9.11 -5.28 -0.82
N PHE A 77 7.83 -4.94 -0.81
CA PHE A 77 7.30 -4.02 0.19
C PHE A 77 7.23 -4.71 1.56
#